data_31cddd276541983b9095fdb35610f67f
#
_entry.id   31cddd276541983b9095fdb35610f67f
#
_cell.length_a   1.000
_cell.length_b   1.000
_cell.length_c   1.000
_cell.angle_alpha   90.00
_cell.angle_beta   90.00
_cell.angle_gamma   90.00
#
_symmetry.space_group_name_H-M   'P 1'
#
loop_
_entity.id
_entity.type
_entity.pdbx_description
1 polymer ?
#
loop_
_entity_poly.entity_id
_entity_poly.type
_entity_poly.pdbx_seq_one_letter_code
_entity_poly.pdbx_strand_id
1 'polypeptide(L)'
;MEVTETFTGPNGPFTNTPPIIETQADLITDLIARGEGEAVIEASQQAEEEWTEICREFAKRSLFWKLDTWIFGANIPGKPRSVMFYLGGMQRYRAKIAEMVKKGYVGLKVNKSLERPECDWRETHKQIGVRA
;
A
#
# COMPACT_ATOMS: atom_id res chain seq x y z
N MET A 1 9.24 10.32 1.15
CA MET A 1 7.92 9.89 1.66
C MET A 1 7.75 8.45 1.20
N GLU A 2 8.15 7.52 2.05
CA GLU A 2 7.85 6.10 1.82
C GLU A 2 6.35 5.96 1.97
N VAL A 3 5.67 5.69 0.86
CA VAL A 3 4.28 5.23 0.90
C VAL A 3 4.35 3.85 1.52
N THR A 4 4.07 3.80 2.78
CA THR A 4 4.19 2.63 3.61
C THR A 4 3.35 1.50 3.05
N GLU A 5 3.94 0.33 3.05
CA GLU A 5 3.45 -0.94 2.50
C GLU A 5 2.11 -1.43 3.07
N THR A 6 1.40 -0.59 3.81
CA THR A 6 0.26 -0.95 4.64
C THR A 6 -0.95 -1.48 3.88
N PHE A 7 -0.99 -1.31 2.57
CA PHE A 7 -2.10 -1.81 1.73
C PHE A 7 -1.63 -2.40 0.41
N THR A 8 -0.44 -3.00 0.39
CA THR A 8 -0.03 -3.77 -0.78
C THR A 8 -1.05 -4.88 -1.01
N GLY A 9 -1.82 -4.70 -2.07
CA GLY A 9 -2.82 -5.67 -2.48
C GLY A 9 -2.21 -6.94 -3.07
N PRO A 10 -3.05 -7.92 -3.39
CA PRO A 10 -2.66 -9.05 -4.21
C PRO A 10 -2.13 -8.55 -5.55
N ASN A 11 -0.93 -8.96 -5.95
CA ASN A 11 -0.35 -8.49 -7.22
C ASN A 11 -0.83 -9.30 -8.43
N GLY A 12 -0.73 -8.70 -9.61
CA GLY A 12 -1.13 -9.23 -10.89
C GLY A 12 -0.72 -10.68 -11.21
N PRO A 13 0.48 -11.18 -10.85
CA PRO A 13 0.84 -12.58 -11.04
C PRO A 13 -0.02 -13.58 -10.25
N PHE A 14 -0.69 -13.11 -9.20
CA PHE A 14 -1.43 -13.96 -8.25
C PHE A 14 -2.94 -13.75 -8.28
N THR A 15 -3.40 -12.71 -9.02
CA THR A 15 -4.82 -12.40 -9.16
C THR A 15 -5.05 -11.40 -10.30
N ASN A 16 -6.31 -11.17 -10.65
CA ASN A 16 -6.68 -10.23 -11.71
C ASN A 16 -6.47 -8.77 -11.24
N THR A 17 -5.63 -8.01 -11.93
CA THR A 17 -5.25 -6.64 -11.58
C THR A 17 -6.40 -5.63 -11.56
N PRO A 18 -7.34 -5.59 -12.53
CA PRO A 18 -8.42 -4.61 -12.51
C PRO A 18 -9.27 -4.60 -11.24
N PRO A 19 -9.75 -5.74 -10.71
CA PRO A 19 -10.49 -5.76 -9.44
C PRO A 19 -9.70 -5.29 -8.22
N ILE A 20 -8.36 -5.41 -8.25
CA ILE A 20 -7.50 -4.87 -7.19
C ILE A 20 -7.50 -3.36 -7.24
N ILE A 21 -7.27 -2.81 -8.44
CA ILE A 21 -7.25 -1.36 -8.67
C ILE A 21 -8.59 -0.74 -8.27
N GLU A 22 -9.70 -1.32 -8.67
CA GLU A 22 -11.04 -0.88 -8.27
C GLU A 22 -11.18 -0.84 -6.74
N THR A 23 -10.83 -1.92 -6.06
CA THR A 23 -10.95 -2.01 -4.60
C THR A 23 -10.06 -0.98 -3.88
N GLN A 24 -8.85 -0.72 -4.41
CA GLN A 24 -7.95 0.29 -3.86
C GLN A 24 -8.43 1.71 -4.17
N ALA A 25 -8.94 1.95 -5.37
CA ALA A 25 -9.50 3.24 -5.76
C ALA A 25 -10.71 3.61 -4.90
N ASP A 26 -11.61 2.68 -4.64
CA ASP A 26 -12.76 2.88 -3.75
C ASP A 26 -12.30 3.27 -2.33
N LEU A 27 -11.33 2.54 -1.77
CA LEU A 27 -10.77 2.84 -0.45
C LEU A 27 -10.13 4.24 -0.42
N ILE A 28 -9.29 4.57 -1.40
CA ILE A 28 -8.60 5.85 -1.48
C ILE A 28 -9.60 6.99 -1.62
N THR A 29 -10.62 6.82 -2.47
CA THR A 29 -11.67 7.82 -2.68
C THR A 29 -12.44 8.10 -1.39
N ASP A 30 -12.78 7.06 -0.64
CA ASP A 30 -13.48 7.20 0.64
C ASP A 30 -12.59 7.87 1.70
N LEU A 31 -11.30 7.58 1.73
CA LEU A 31 -10.34 8.24 2.61
C LEU A 31 -10.16 9.73 2.26
N ILE A 32 -10.10 10.08 0.98
CA ILE A 32 -10.03 11.48 0.53
C ILE A 32 -11.30 12.24 0.94
N ALA A 33 -12.47 11.64 0.73
CA ALA A 33 -13.74 12.26 1.13
C ALA A 33 -13.81 12.52 2.64
N ARG A 34 -13.31 11.61 3.47
CA ARG A 34 -13.25 11.76 4.93
C ARG A 34 -12.25 12.82 5.40
N GLY A 35 -11.16 12.98 4.67
CA GLY A 35 -10.13 13.98 4.97
C GLY A 35 -10.54 15.41 4.62
N GLU A 36 -11.72 15.63 4.03
CA GLU A 36 -12.20 16.95 3.58
C GLU A 36 -11.18 17.69 2.69
N GLY A 37 -10.28 16.94 2.05
CA GLY A 37 -9.23 17.48 1.17
C GLY A 37 -8.02 18.12 1.86
N GLU A 38 -8.07 18.33 3.17
CA GLU A 38 -7.03 19.03 3.93
C GLU A 38 -6.29 18.15 4.95
N ALA A 39 -6.70 16.90 5.09
CA ALA A 39 -6.08 15.99 6.06
C ALA A 39 -4.95 15.16 5.45
N VAL A 40 -3.90 14.94 6.24
CA VAL A 40 -2.90 13.92 5.98
C VAL A 40 -3.35 12.63 6.65
N ILE A 41 -3.48 11.57 5.88
CA ILE A 41 -3.87 10.26 6.38
C ILE A 41 -2.65 9.36 6.35
N GLU A 42 -2.27 8.85 7.50
CA GLU A 42 -1.09 8.00 7.68
C GLU A 42 -1.50 6.68 8.35
N ALA A 43 -0.83 5.60 7.98
CA ALA A 43 -0.93 4.38 8.74
C ALA A 43 -0.20 4.50 10.09
N SER A 44 -0.73 3.89 11.12
CA SER A 44 0.01 3.76 12.38
C SER A 44 1.08 2.69 12.23
N GLN A 45 2.21 2.86 12.92
CA GLN A 45 3.29 1.87 12.91
C GLN A 45 2.78 0.48 13.29
N GLN A 46 1.89 0.38 14.26
CA GLN A 46 1.29 -0.88 14.66
C GLN A 46 0.51 -1.53 13.52
N ALA A 47 -0.29 -0.76 12.76
CA ALA A 47 -1.05 -1.29 11.62
C ALA A 47 -0.13 -1.77 10.50
N GLU A 48 0.99 -1.10 10.27
CA GLU A 48 2.01 -1.52 9.31
C GLU A 48 2.66 -2.85 9.72
N GLU A 49 3.06 -2.95 10.98
CA GLU A 49 3.67 -4.17 11.52
C GLU A 49 2.70 -5.36 11.44
N GLU A 50 1.43 -5.16 11.84
CA GLU A 50 0.38 -6.19 11.75
C GLU A 50 0.13 -6.62 10.29
N TRP A 51 0.06 -5.67 9.36
CA TRP A 51 -0.13 -5.97 7.94
C TRP A 51 1.07 -6.73 7.36
N THR A 52 2.27 -6.28 7.67
CA THR A 52 3.51 -6.93 7.24
C THR A 52 3.57 -8.39 7.72
N GLU A 53 3.17 -8.65 8.98
CA GLU A 53 3.15 -10.02 9.49
C GLU A 53 2.09 -10.88 8.79
N ILE A 54 0.90 -10.33 8.52
CA ILE A 54 -0.13 -11.01 7.74
C ILE A 54 0.41 -11.39 6.35
N CYS A 55 1.06 -10.46 5.66
CA CYS A 55 1.66 -10.72 4.36
C CYS A 55 2.74 -11.81 4.44
N ARG A 56 3.57 -11.76 5.48
CA ARG A 56 4.64 -12.74 5.72
C ARG A 56 4.09 -14.14 5.97
N GLU A 57 3.02 -14.27 6.74
CA GLU A 57 2.37 -15.56 7.01
C GLU A 57 1.81 -16.21 5.74
N PHE A 58 1.16 -15.44 4.86
CA PHE A 58 0.72 -15.95 3.58
C PHE A 58 1.89 -16.31 2.66
N ALA A 59 2.95 -15.50 2.66
CA ALA A 59 4.15 -15.77 1.87
C ALA A 59 4.82 -17.08 2.28
N LYS A 60 4.98 -17.34 3.57
CA LYS A 60 5.57 -18.58 4.11
C LYS A 60 4.84 -19.83 3.65
N ARG A 61 3.53 -19.75 3.42
CA ARG A 61 2.68 -20.87 2.95
C ARG A 61 2.71 -21.05 1.44
N SER A 62 3.29 -20.10 0.70
CA SER A 62 3.38 -20.16 -0.75
C SER A 62 4.60 -20.95 -1.22
N LEU A 63 4.51 -21.53 -2.43
CA LEU A 63 5.66 -22.16 -3.07
C LEU A 63 6.77 -21.17 -3.37
N PHE A 64 6.42 -19.89 -3.58
CA PHE A 64 7.37 -18.81 -3.88
C PHE A 64 8.35 -18.56 -2.73
N TRP A 65 7.97 -18.83 -1.49
CA TRP A 65 8.86 -18.69 -0.34
C TRP A 65 10.13 -19.52 -0.45
N LYS A 66 10.08 -20.63 -1.18
CA LYS A 66 11.20 -21.54 -1.37
C LYS A 66 12.13 -21.12 -2.52
N LEU A 67 11.75 -20.08 -3.27
CA LEU A 67 12.49 -19.64 -4.45
C LEU A 67 13.25 -18.35 -4.16
N ASP A 68 14.41 -18.19 -4.78
CA ASP A 68 15.17 -16.95 -4.76
C ASP A 68 14.63 -16.03 -5.88
N THR A 69 13.55 -15.32 -5.58
CA THR A 69 12.86 -14.45 -6.53
C THR A 69 12.98 -12.98 -6.14
N TRP A 70 12.86 -12.11 -7.14
CA TRP A 70 12.79 -10.67 -6.94
C TRP A 70 11.60 -10.24 -6.07
N ILE A 71 10.51 -11.05 -6.04
CA ILE A 71 9.30 -10.82 -5.25
C ILE A 71 9.61 -10.62 -3.76
N PHE A 72 10.63 -11.31 -3.28
CA PHE A 72 11.10 -11.20 -1.90
C PHE A 72 12.46 -10.49 -1.79
N GLY A 73 12.96 -9.91 -2.88
CA GLY A 73 14.30 -9.33 -2.91
C GLY A 73 15.44 -10.35 -2.76
N ALA A 74 15.12 -11.64 -2.78
CA ALA A 74 16.08 -12.73 -2.54
C ALA A 74 17.04 -12.97 -3.72
N ASN A 75 16.81 -12.33 -4.84
CA ASN A 75 17.70 -12.32 -6.00
C ASN A 75 18.94 -11.42 -5.82
N ILE A 76 19.00 -10.65 -4.74
CA ILE A 76 20.13 -9.77 -4.42
C ILE A 76 20.92 -10.41 -3.27
N PRO A 77 22.18 -10.80 -3.48
CA PRO A 77 23.01 -11.38 -2.42
C PRO A 77 23.13 -10.45 -1.21
N GLY A 78 22.91 -10.98 -0.01
CA GLY A 78 23.02 -10.23 1.26
C GLY A 78 21.82 -9.36 1.61
N LYS A 79 20.83 -9.23 0.73
CA LYS A 79 19.58 -8.52 1.05
C LYS A 79 18.65 -9.43 1.87
N PRO A 80 18.11 -8.96 3.01
CA PRO A 80 17.11 -9.73 3.74
C PRO A 80 15.83 -9.88 2.90
N ARG A 81 15.16 -11.02 3.03
CA ARG A 81 13.86 -11.23 2.37
C ARG A 81 12.83 -10.28 2.93
N SER A 82 12.16 -9.55 2.06
CA SER A 82 11.01 -8.69 2.38
C SER A 82 9.79 -9.15 1.60
N VAL A 83 8.62 -9.08 2.21
CA VAL A 83 7.36 -9.45 1.56
C VAL A 83 6.69 -8.18 1.06
N MET A 84 6.70 -7.99 -0.26
CA MET A 84 6.16 -6.78 -0.89
C MET A 84 4.69 -6.93 -1.32
N PHE A 85 4.14 -8.16 -1.30
CA PHE A 85 2.82 -8.44 -1.85
C PHE A 85 1.98 -9.28 -0.90
N TYR A 86 0.67 -9.00 -0.89
CA TYR A 86 -0.28 -9.83 -0.18
C TYR A 86 -0.64 -11.08 -0.99
N LEU A 87 -0.32 -12.25 -0.48
CA LEU A 87 -0.56 -13.54 -1.15
C LEU A 87 -1.81 -14.27 -0.65
N GLY A 88 -2.66 -13.61 0.11
CA GLY A 88 -3.88 -14.21 0.70
C GLY A 88 -5.10 -14.27 -0.24
N GLY A 89 -4.97 -13.74 -1.45
CA GLY A 89 -6.05 -13.72 -2.46
C GLY A 89 -7.07 -12.60 -2.25
N MET A 90 -7.81 -12.29 -3.34
CA MET A 90 -8.66 -11.11 -3.44
C MET A 90 -9.82 -11.08 -2.44
N GLN A 91 -10.46 -12.22 -2.20
CA GLN A 91 -11.60 -12.28 -1.28
C GLN A 91 -11.22 -11.91 0.15
N ARG A 92 -10.09 -12.45 0.63
CA ARG A 92 -9.58 -12.13 1.98
C ARG A 92 -9.09 -10.69 2.07
N TYR A 93 -8.48 -10.17 1.00
CA TYR A 93 -8.07 -8.79 0.92
C TYR A 93 -9.26 -7.83 1.07
N ARG A 94 -10.32 -8.04 0.28
CA ARG A 94 -11.57 -7.26 0.38
C ARG A 94 -12.22 -7.37 1.76
N ALA A 95 -12.25 -8.56 2.33
CA ALA A 95 -12.78 -8.77 3.67
C ALA A 95 -12.01 -7.99 4.73
N LYS A 96 -10.68 -7.92 4.63
CA LYS A 96 -9.83 -7.13 5.54
C LYS A 96 -10.07 -5.63 5.39
N ILE A 97 -10.17 -5.12 4.17
CA ILE A 97 -10.53 -3.72 3.92
C ILE A 97 -11.91 -3.41 4.50
N ALA A 98 -12.90 -4.23 4.22
CA ALA A 98 -14.26 -4.04 4.73
C ALA A 98 -14.31 -4.08 6.28
N GLU A 99 -13.54 -4.95 6.91
CA GLU A 99 -13.41 -5.00 8.37
C GLU A 99 -12.81 -3.70 8.93
N MET A 100 -11.74 -3.20 8.32
CA MET A 100 -11.10 -1.95 8.71
C MET A 100 -12.06 -0.76 8.57
N VAL A 101 -12.76 -0.65 7.45
CA VAL A 101 -13.77 0.39 7.20
C VAL A 101 -14.89 0.31 8.24
N LYS A 102 -15.43 -0.88 8.50
CA LYS A 102 -16.49 -1.11 9.49
C LYS A 102 -16.07 -0.71 10.91
N LYS A 103 -14.81 -0.88 11.25
CA LYS A 103 -14.22 -0.48 12.55
C LYS A 103 -13.88 1.00 12.62
N GLY A 104 -14.22 1.81 11.63
CA GLY A 104 -13.95 3.24 11.61
C GLY A 104 -12.50 3.57 11.23
N TYR A 105 -11.91 2.78 10.32
CA TYR A 105 -10.53 2.97 9.83
C TYR A 105 -9.46 2.81 10.91
N VAL A 106 -9.67 1.85 11.79
CA VAL A 106 -8.67 1.50 12.82
C VAL A 106 -7.32 1.23 12.17
N GLY A 107 -6.28 1.85 12.72
CA GLY A 107 -4.92 1.77 12.19
C GLY A 107 -4.53 2.95 11.31
N LEU A 108 -5.46 3.82 10.92
CA LEU A 108 -5.18 5.06 10.23
C LEU A 108 -5.25 6.26 11.20
N LYS A 109 -4.31 7.17 11.07
CA LYS A 109 -4.28 8.46 11.76
C LYS A 109 -4.66 9.55 10.77
N VAL A 110 -5.61 10.38 11.14
CA VAL A 110 -6.02 11.55 10.36
C VAL A 110 -5.47 12.79 11.06
N ASN A 111 -4.47 13.41 10.49
CA ASN A 111 -3.88 14.64 11.00
C ASN A 111 -4.43 15.81 10.18
N LYS A 112 -5.06 16.80 10.84
CA LYS A 112 -5.42 18.05 10.17
C LYS A 112 -4.12 18.78 9.83
N SER A 113 -3.96 19.03 8.56
CA SER A 113 -2.95 19.79 7.83
C SER A 113 -1.75 20.37 8.61
N LEU A 114 -0.58 19.84 8.31
CA LEU A 114 0.61 20.67 8.11
C LEU A 114 0.41 21.42 6.78
N GLU A 115 0.62 22.74 6.79
CA GLU A 115 0.62 23.57 5.58
C GLU A 115 1.37 22.83 4.47
N ARG A 116 0.68 22.50 3.38
CA ARG A 116 1.34 21.93 2.22
C ARG A 116 2.32 22.99 1.73
N PRO A 117 3.63 22.71 1.61
CA PRO A 117 4.44 23.52 0.74
C PRO A 117 3.78 23.49 -0.63
N GLU A 118 3.46 24.63 -1.20
CA GLU A 118 2.95 24.71 -2.57
C GLU A 118 3.95 23.98 -3.47
N CYS A 119 3.61 22.73 -3.80
CA CYS A 119 4.37 21.97 -4.78
C CYS A 119 3.92 22.50 -6.13
N ASP A 120 4.58 23.56 -6.61
CA ASP A 120 4.38 24.00 -7.98
C ASP A 120 4.99 22.95 -8.92
N TRP A 121 4.17 21.95 -9.29
CA TRP A 121 4.55 20.91 -10.24
C TRP A 121 5.04 21.49 -11.58
N ARG A 122 4.67 22.75 -11.89
CA ARG A 122 5.07 23.44 -13.12
C ARG A 122 6.52 23.90 -13.08
N GLU A 123 7.02 24.28 -11.92
CA GLU A 123 8.45 24.61 -11.74
C GLU A 123 9.33 23.35 -11.79
N THR A 124 8.89 22.27 -11.19
CA THR A 124 9.62 21.00 -11.19
C THR A 124 9.80 20.46 -12.62
N HIS A 125 8.78 20.59 -13.48
CA HIS A 125 8.87 20.14 -14.88
C HIS A 125 9.72 21.03 -15.76
N LYS A 126 9.88 22.31 -15.44
CA LYS A 126 10.81 23.21 -16.17
C LYS A 126 12.26 22.80 -15.96
N GLN A 127 12.62 22.30 -14.77
CA GLN A 127 13.99 21.86 -14.47
C GLN A 127 14.35 20.51 -15.13
N ILE A 128 13.37 19.68 -15.47
CA ILE A 128 13.59 18.35 -16.09
C ILE A 128 13.65 18.44 -17.63
N GLY A 129 13.41 19.61 -18.24
CA GLY A 129 13.58 19.81 -19.68
C GLY A 129 12.60 19.05 -20.57
N VAL A 130 11.49 18.56 -20.04
CA VAL A 130 10.42 17.93 -20.83
C VAL A 130 9.61 19.02 -21.52
N ARG A 131 9.90 19.26 -22.79
CA ARG A 131 9.07 20.08 -23.67
C ARG A 131 7.74 19.35 -23.93
N ALA A 132 6.65 20.08 -23.74
CA ALA A 132 5.31 19.64 -24.10
C ALA A 132 5.19 19.36 -25.60
#